data_52f853baca55080934173892b4ab4c37
#
_entry.id   52f853baca55080934173892b4ab4c37
#
_cell.length_a   1.000
_cell.length_b   1.000
_cell.length_c   1.000
_cell.angle_alpha   90.00
_cell.angle_beta   90.00
_cell.angle_gamma   90.00
#
_symmetry.space_group_name_H-M   'P 1'
#
loop_
_entity.id
_entity.type
_entity.pdbx_description
1 polymer ?
#
loop_
_entity_poly.entity_id
_entity_poly.type
_entity_poly.pdbx_seq_one_letter_code
_entity_poly.pdbx_strand_id
1 'polypeptide(L)'
;MEDVMNTMKKIYLLLALTVATTLTARDIFVSIANGKNKNPGTQTAPYKNLWKALAVAKDNDVIHIAEGVYPGRMKCGWFKIEKPVSLFGGYSADFSRRDPLKFKTLFQPRNEHNDKKAGARAILHIELAKSPLNAPKGFHIVIDGIIFDDGFASSYHATKGKPVGVDTGMWLEGPAMNKAADKFPSANRYSIYSAAGSFGEGDLSIRNCTFVNGSNYALNLNWYKGKIAIINNVFCNNRMLSINVACSNGRGKIDWECAFNTILFTWSRLNDLADMGFAIRNNENCNANIHNNIIGLNVMTGFDNTKGNPKKKTTRLDNNIFFLNRESDLQMTVSPSVVKVRVDGFEDLEDLDGLESIAGNIDLKDPSIFKGRINAAYLNAFLSMKYTEKTRLDPHKCNALRSVFGLPLQGTITTKVDMYANRYPWEEALKLFGAVKNYGAQLLQ
;
A
#
# COMPACT_ATOMS: atom_id res chain seq x y z
N MET A 1 -68.90 11.87 7.82
CA MET A 1 -67.88 11.53 6.78
C MET A 1 -66.68 12.48 6.81
N GLU A 2 -66.84 13.76 7.03
CA GLU A 2 -65.76 14.72 7.14
C GLU A 2 -64.83 14.50 8.32
N ASP A 3 -65.34 14.13 9.49
CA ASP A 3 -64.53 13.86 10.69
C ASP A 3 -63.62 12.64 10.56
N VAL A 4 -64.10 11.60 9.85
CA VAL A 4 -63.25 10.43 9.60
C VAL A 4 -62.14 10.74 8.61
N MET A 5 -62.43 11.58 7.59
CA MET A 5 -61.45 12.01 6.61
C MET A 5 -60.40 12.93 7.21
N ASN A 6 -60.75 13.80 8.15
CA ASN A 6 -59.82 14.65 8.87
C ASN A 6 -58.93 13.86 9.84
N THR A 7 -59.47 12.84 10.49
CA THR A 7 -58.72 11.93 11.36
C THR A 7 -57.75 11.08 10.54
N MET A 8 -58.15 10.56 9.38
CA MET A 8 -57.24 9.84 8.50
C MET A 8 -56.15 10.75 7.93
N LYS A 9 -56.43 12.00 7.55
CA LYS A 9 -55.38 12.96 7.14
C LYS A 9 -54.38 13.27 8.25
N LYS A 10 -54.81 13.35 9.50
CA LYS A 10 -53.91 13.53 10.67
C LYS A 10 -53.05 12.29 10.93
N ILE A 11 -53.60 11.08 10.74
CA ILE A 11 -52.87 9.82 10.87
C ILE A 11 -51.83 9.70 9.74
N TYR A 12 -52.15 10.04 8.49
CA TYR A 12 -51.20 10.06 7.39
C TYR A 12 -50.14 11.13 7.55
N LEU A 13 -50.47 12.28 8.15
CA LEU A 13 -49.48 13.33 8.47
C LEU A 13 -48.56 12.92 9.64
N LEU A 14 -49.05 12.15 10.61
CA LEU A 14 -48.24 11.59 11.68
C LEU A 14 -47.36 10.40 11.22
N LEU A 15 -47.82 9.59 10.27
CA LEU A 15 -47.00 8.52 9.65
C LEU A 15 -45.97 9.05 8.65
N ALA A 16 -46.20 10.23 8.04
CA ALA A 16 -45.21 10.89 7.17
C ALA A 16 -44.08 11.63 7.94
N LEU A 17 -44.22 11.76 9.24
CA LEU A 17 -43.14 12.20 10.15
C LEU A 17 -42.37 11.00 10.72
N THR A 18 -42.33 9.86 10.04
CA THR A 18 -41.21 8.94 10.19
C THR A 18 -39.99 9.67 9.72
N VAL A 19 -39.31 10.25 10.70
CA VAL A 19 -38.00 10.81 10.66
C VAL A 19 -37.16 9.91 9.75
N ALA A 20 -36.92 10.34 8.52
CA ALA A 20 -35.77 9.95 7.79
C ALA A 20 -34.59 10.45 8.64
N THR A 21 -34.19 9.67 9.64
CA THR A 21 -32.88 9.83 10.25
C THR A 21 -31.91 9.62 9.09
N THR A 22 -31.57 10.71 8.43
CA THR A 22 -30.35 10.72 7.64
C THR A 22 -29.29 10.20 8.60
N LEU A 23 -28.84 8.97 8.38
CA LEU A 23 -27.68 8.41 9.08
C LEU A 23 -26.52 9.33 8.70
N THR A 24 -26.37 10.42 9.43
CA THR A 24 -25.20 11.28 9.31
C THR A 24 -24.00 10.46 9.77
N ALA A 25 -22.99 10.41 8.94
CA ALA A 25 -21.70 9.86 9.30
C ALA A 25 -21.25 10.42 10.64
N ARG A 26 -20.83 9.57 11.57
CA ARG A 26 -20.35 9.98 12.89
C ARG A 26 -18.84 10.07 12.89
N ASP A 27 -18.33 11.04 13.63
CA ASP A 27 -16.93 11.09 13.99
C ASP A 27 -16.69 10.21 15.24
N ILE A 28 -15.72 9.31 15.12
CA ILE A 28 -15.28 8.42 16.20
C ILE A 28 -13.79 8.68 16.44
N PHE A 29 -13.44 8.86 17.69
CA PHE A 29 -12.08 9.24 18.07
C PHE A 29 -11.36 8.10 18.80
N VAL A 30 -10.08 7.88 18.43
CA VAL A 30 -9.23 6.82 18.97
C VAL A 30 -7.89 7.39 19.39
N SER A 31 -7.52 7.21 20.66
CA SER A 31 -6.20 7.60 21.19
C SER A 31 -5.64 6.48 22.05
N ILE A 32 -4.54 5.88 21.61
CA ILE A 32 -3.88 4.81 22.39
C ILE A 32 -3.35 5.33 23.73
N ALA A 33 -2.95 6.59 23.80
CA ALA A 33 -2.43 7.24 24.99
C ALA A 33 -3.55 7.66 25.96
N ASN A 34 -4.57 8.38 25.48
CA ASN A 34 -5.56 9.05 26.32
C ASN A 34 -6.92 8.33 26.36
N GLY A 35 -7.14 7.34 25.48
CA GLY A 35 -8.42 6.65 25.37
C GLY A 35 -8.65 5.55 26.40
N LYS A 36 -9.93 5.19 26.57
CA LYS A 36 -10.38 3.99 27.29
C LYS A 36 -11.46 3.29 26.46
N ASN A 37 -11.46 1.96 26.42
CA ASN A 37 -12.45 1.22 25.60
C ASN A 37 -13.90 1.32 26.12
N LYS A 38 -14.09 1.78 27.34
CA LYS A 38 -15.40 2.08 27.92
C LYS A 38 -15.94 3.47 27.60
N ASN A 39 -15.11 4.34 27.04
CA ASN A 39 -15.50 5.69 26.63
C ASN A 39 -16.51 5.64 25.46
N PRO A 40 -17.24 6.74 25.19
CA PRO A 40 -18.18 6.80 24.07
C PRO A 40 -17.54 6.95 22.69
N GLY A 41 -16.23 7.25 22.60
CA GLY A 41 -15.55 7.48 21.34
C GLY A 41 -15.66 8.91 20.79
N THR A 42 -15.95 9.88 21.67
CA THR A 42 -15.94 11.30 21.33
C THR A 42 -14.53 11.89 21.40
N GLN A 43 -14.34 13.09 20.89
CA GLN A 43 -13.04 13.78 20.93
C GLN A 43 -12.50 13.93 22.36
N THR A 44 -13.35 14.27 23.30
CA THR A 44 -12.98 14.45 24.73
C THR A 44 -12.90 13.14 25.51
N ALA A 45 -13.52 12.07 25.01
CA ALA A 45 -13.53 10.74 25.61
C ALA A 45 -13.34 9.64 24.54
N PRO A 46 -12.12 9.54 23.93
CA PRO A 46 -11.85 8.64 22.83
C PRO A 46 -11.79 7.17 23.26
N TYR A 47 -11.97 6.25 22.33
CA TYR A 47 -11.61 4.86 22.52
C TYR A 47 -10.09 4.70 22.61
N LYS A 48 -9.63 3.70 23.37
CA LYS A 48 -8.21 3.36 23.42
C LYS A 48 -7.74 2.61 22.17
N ASN A 49 -8.52 1.63 21.74
CA ASN A 49 -8.12 0.73 20.69
C ASN A 49 -8.96 0.91 19.42
N LEU A 50 -8.30 0.97 18.28
CA LEU A 50 -8.96 1.07 16.97
C LEU A 50 -9.93 -0.09 16.69
N TRP A 51 -9.60 -1.33 17.11
CA TRP A 51 -10.50 -2.47 16.92
C TRP A 51 -11.84 -2.28 17.64
N LYS A 52 -11.89 -1.50 18.74
CA LYS A 52 -13.15 -1.17 19.43
C LYS A 52 -13.96 -0.17 18.62
N ALA A 53 -13.31 0.85 18.06
CA ALA A 53 -13.97 1.82 17.18
C ALA A 53 -14.54 1.14 15.93
N LEU A 54 -13.75 0.29 15.26
CA LEU A 54 -14.20 -0.48 14.09
C LEU A 54 -15.41 -1.40 14.41
N ALA A 55 -15.44 -2.01 15.60
CA ALA A 55 -16.55 -2.87 16.00
C ALA A 55 -17.87 -2.12 16.20
N VAL A 56 -17.85 -0.86 16.64
CA VAL A 56 -19.04 -0.05 16.90
C VAL A 56 -19.40 0.88 15.76
N ALA A 57 -18.52 1.08 14.80
CA ALA A 57 -18.75 1.93 13.65
C ALA A 57 -19.90 1.43 12.79
N LYS A 58 -20.58 2.36 12.15
CA LYS A 58 -21.60 2.14 11.11
C LYS A 58 -21.05 2.56 9.76
N ASP A 59 -21.81 2.23 8.71
CA ASP A 59 -21.47 2.63 7.36
C ASP A 59 -21.29 4.14 7.26
N ASN A 60 -20.22 4.57 6.58
CA ASN A 60 -19.80 5.94 6.37
C ASN A 60 -19.28 6.69 7.63
N ASP A 61 -19.19 6.04 8.79
CA ASP A 61 -18.53 6.65 9.96
C ASP A 61 -17.05 6.97 9.64
N VAL A 62 -16.55 8.04 10.26
CA VAL A 62 -15.17 8.51 10.15
C VAL A 62 -14.44 8.27 11.46
N ILE A 63 -13.31 7.59 11.41
CA ILE A 63 -12.49 7.30 12.59
C ILE A 63 -11.22 8.16 12.56
N HIS A 64 -11.12 9.08 13.53
CA HIS A 64 -9.98 9.94 13.76
C HIS A 64 -9.01 9.26 14.72
N ILE A 65 -7.75 9.11 14.34
CA ILE A 65 -6.77 8.34 15.08
C ILE A 65 -5.61 9.26 15.48
N ALA A 66 -5.44 9.46 16.78
CA ALA A 66 -4.35 10.26 17.31
C ALA A 66 -2.99 9.59 17.11
N GLU A 67 -1.93 10.36 17.24
CA GLU A 67 -0.55 9.86 17.24
C GLU A 67 -0.35 8.71 18.23
N GLY A 68 0.54 7.80 17.89
CA GLY A 68 0.89 6.66 18.72
C GLY A 68 1.07 5.38 17.94
N VAL A 69 1.50 4.33 18.64
CA VAL A 69 1.73 3.00 18.07
C VAL A 69 0.52 2.11 18.31
N TYR A 70 -0.09 1.64 17.25
CA TYR A 70 -1.28 0.78 17.25
C TYR A 70 -0.90 -0.64 16.82
N PRO A 71 -0.67 -1.55 17.75
CA PRO A 71 -0.15 -2.89 17.43
C PRO A 71 -1.18 -3.83 16.81
N GLY A 72 -2.44 -3.41 16.74
CA GLY A 72 -3.53 -4.25 16.26
C GLY A 72 -4.05 -5.24 17.29
N ARG A 73 -4.98 -6.09 16.84
CA ARG A 73 -5.61 -7.12 17.66
C ARG A 73 -4.78 -8.40 17.62
N MET A 74 -4.81 -9.18 18.69
CA MET A 74 -4.07 -10.43 18.87
C MET A 74 -2.53 -10.24 18.87
N LYS A 75 -1.79 -11.31 19.03
CA LYS A 75 -0.31 -11.29 19.08
C LYS A 75 0.31 -10.90 17.74
N CYS A 76 -0.29 -11.33 16.64
CA CYS A 76 0.18 -11.01 15.28
C CYS A 76 -0.21 -9.62 14.80
N GLY A 77 -1.12 -8.92 15.50
CA GLY A 77 -1.52 -7.55 15.22
C GLY A 77 -2.23 -7.35 13.88
N TRP A 78 -3.53 -7.08 13.92
CA TRP A 78 -4.32 -6.78 12.73
C TRP A 78 -5.56 -5.95 13.06
N PHE A 79 -6.11 -5.28 12.05
CA PHE A 79 -7.37 -4.57 12.06
C PHE A 79 -8.24 -5.05 10.92
N LYS A 80 -9.56 -4.90 11.04
CA LYS A 80 -10.51 -5.31 10.01
C LYS A 80 -11.61 -4.27 9.83
N ILE A 81 -11.77 -3.82 8.60
CA ILE A 81 -12.88 -3.02 8.12
C ILE A 81 -13.91 -3.98 7.55
N GLU A 82 -15.07 -4.10 8.21
CA GLU A 82 -16.20 -4.95 7.77
C GLU A 82 -17.40 -4.11 7.29
N LYS A 83 -17.31 -2.80 7.40
CA LYS A 83 -18.28 -1.82 6.94
C LYS A 83 -17.55 -0.67 6.26
N PRO A 84 -18.17 0.04 5.31
CA PRO A 84 -17.54 1.21 4.70
C PRO A 84 -17.30 2.32 5.72
N VAL A 85 -16.10 2.36 6.29
CA VAL A 85 -15.66 3.39 7.24
C VAL A 85 -14.32 3.97 6.82
N SER A 86 -14.11 5.26 7.10
CA SER A 86 -12.86 5.94 6.79
C SER A 86 -11.94 6.05 8.00
N LEU A 87 -10.63 5.98 7.78
CA LEU A 87 -9.59 6.08 8.79
C LEU A 87 -8.70 7.29 8.51
N PHE A 88 -8.63 8.22 9.43
CA PHE A 88 -7.76 9.39 9.35
C PHE A 88 -6.77 9.39 10.50
N GLY A 89 -5.50 9.14 10.21
CA GLY A 89 -4.38 9.28 11.14
C GLY A 89 -3.79 10.69 11.15
N GLY A 90 -2.75 10.90 11.92
CA GLY A 90 -1.99 12.14 11.93
C GLY A 90 -2.58 13.22 12.83
N TYR A 91 -3.40 12.86 13.80
CA TYR A 91 -3.92 13.81 14.79
C TYR A 91 -3.01 13.93 16.01
N SER A 92 -2.91 15.15 16.57
CA SER A 92 -2.35 15.37 17.90
C SER A 92 -3.11 14.57 18.95
N ALA A 93 -2.50 14.34 20.12
CA ALA A 93 -3.08 13.53 21.19
C ALA A 93 -4.45 14.03 21.70
N ASP A 94 -4.73 15.33 21.52
CA ASP A 94 -5.97 16.03 21.89
C ASP A 94 -6.92 16.26 20.69
N PHE A 95 -6.53 15.83 19.48
CA PHE A 95 -7.26 16.03 18.22
C PHE A 95 -7.42 17.48 17.77
N SER A 96 -6.71 18.43 18.36
CA SER A 96 -6.82 19.86 18.00
C SER A 96 -6.15 20.18 16.66
N ARG A 97 -5.19 19.38 16.24
CA ARG A 97 -4.44 19.56 14.99
C ARG A 97 -4.25 18.23 14.26
N ARG A 98 -4.17 18.31 12.96
CA ARG A 98 -3.84 17.16 12.10
C ARG A 98 -2.65 17.49 11.20
N ASP A 99 -1.61 16.68 11.30
CA ASP A 99 -0.43 16.71 10.44
C ASP A 99 0.22 15.32 10.49
N PRO A 100 0.00 14.45 9.49
CA PRO A 100 0.56 13.10 9.47
C PRO A 100 2.10 13.05 9.47
N LEU A 101 2.77 14.10 9.00
CA LEU A 101 4.22 14.18 9.05
C LEU A 101 4.75 14.65 10.42
N LYS A 102 3.90 15.15 11.28
CA LYS A 102 4.22 15.57 12.64
C LYS A 102 3.68 14.63 13.70
N PHE A 103 2.41 14.29 13.64
CA PHE A 103 1.71 13.42 14.60
C PHE A 103 1.58 12.01 14.00
N LYS A 104 2.51 11.11 14.34
CA LYS A 104 2.63 9.80 13.68
C LYS A 104 1.61 8.81 14.21
N THR A 105 0.71 8.39 13.36
CA THR A 105 -0.19 7.26 13.60
C THR A 105 0.44 6.01 13.00
N LEU A 106 1.04 5.15 13.82
CA LEU A 106 1.82 4.01 13.40
C LEU A 106 1.06 2.69 13.62
N PHE A 107 0.71 2.00 12.55
CA PHE A 107 0.20 0.64 12.59
C PHE A 107 1.38 -0.32 12.50
N GLN A 108 1.84 -0.79 13.66
CA GLN A 108 2.99 -1.67 13.77
C GLN A 108 2.63 -2.89 14.62
N PRO A 109 2.50 -4.06 14.00
CA PRO A 109 2.26 -5.30 14.73
C PRO A 109 3.39 -5.58 15.71
N ARG A 110 3.06 -6.21 16.82
CA ARG A 110 4.08 -6.81 17.68
C ARG A 110 4.73 -7.93 16.91
N ASN A 111 6.04 -7.94 16.84
CA ASN A 111 6.81 -9.05 16.26
C ASN A 111 6.80 -10.26 17.21
N GLU A 112 5.67 -10.51 17.85
CA GLU A 112 5.43 -11.63 18.73
C GLU A 112 4.82 -12.79 17.94
N HIS A 113 4.88 -13.92 18.56
CA HIS A 113 4.52 -15.22 18.05
C HIS A 113 3.20 -15.28 17.27
N ASN A 114 3.28 -16.03 16.26
CA ASN A 114 2.31 -16.55 15.37
C ASN A 114 1.00 -17.06 15.98
N ASP A 115 -0.09 -16.41 15.71
CA ASP A 115 -1.40 -16.98 15.89
C ASP A 115 -1.94 -17.47 14.53
N LYS A 116 -1.73 -18.74 14.22
CA LYS A 116 -2.19 -19.39 12.98
C LYS A 116 -3.68 -19.18 12.70
N LYS A 117 -4.47 -18.90 13.74
CA LYS A 117 -5.93 -18.75 13.65
C LYS A 117 -6.39 -17.32 13.36
N ALA A 118 -5.52 -16.34 13.47
CA ALA A 118 -5.93 -14.96 13.53
C ALA A 118 -6.17 -14.26 12.19
N GLY A 119 -6.14 -14.95 11.07
CA GLY A 119 -6.35 -14.31 9.77
C GLY A 119 -5.33 -13.21 9.47
N ALA A 120 -4.10 -13.38 9.93
CA ALA A 120 -3.04 -12.39 9.93
C ALA A 120 -2.45 -12.13 8.53
N ARG A 121 -3.27 -12.15 7.49
CA ARG A 121 -2.83 -11.88 6.13
C ARG A 121 -2.47 -10.42 5.90
N ALA A 122 -2.94 -9.49 6.74
CA ALA A 122 -2.64 -8.07 6.60
C ALA A 122 -2.61 -7.36 7.96
N ILE A 123 -1.96 -6.20 7.99
CA ILE A 123 -2.10 -5.25 9.10
C ILE A 123 -3.53 -4.69 9.11
N LEU A 124 -4.04 -4.32 7.92
CA LEU A 124 -5.41 -3.86 7.75
C LEU A 124 -6.14 -4.70 6.69
N HIS A 125 -7.19 -5.39 7.10
CA HIS A 125 -8.08 -6.11 6.20
C HIS A 125 -9.29 -5.26 5.84
N ILE A 126 -9.69 -5.29 4.56
CA ILE A 126 -10.97 -4.75 4.09
C ILE A 126 -11.78 -5.93 3.58
N GLU A 127 -12.84 -6.28 4.29
CA GLU A 127 -13.71 -7.41 3.95
C GLU A 127 -15.16 -7.00 4.20
N LEU A 128 -15.82 -6.42 3.17
CA LEU A 128 -17.15 -5.82 3.30
C LEU A 128 -18.24 -6.88 3.28
N ALA A 129 -18.67 -7.35 2.11
CA ALA A 129 -19.68 -8.38 1.98
C ALA A 129 -19.12 -9.63 1.30
N LYS A 130 -19.69 -10.81 1.60
CA LYS A 130 -19.28 -12.09 1.00
C LYS A 130 -20.09 -12.45 -0.25
N SER A 131 -21.08 -11.65 -0.59
CA SER A 131 -21.92 -11.83 -1.77
C SER A 131 -22.17 -10.49 -2.46
N PRO A 132 -22.18 -10.45 -3.80
CA PRO A 132 -22.57 -9.26 -4.55
C PRO A 132 -23.98 -8.75 -4.22
N LEU A 133 -24.90 -9.65 -3.83
CA LEU A 133 -26.28 -9.31 -3.49
C LEU A 133 -26.38 -8.43 -2.24
N ASN A 134 -25.45 -8.60 -1.31
CA ASN A 134 -25.39 -7.87 -0.04
C ASN A 134 -24.27 -6.82 -0.02
N ALA A 135 -23.69 -6.50 -1.17
CA ALA A 135 -22.61 -5.53 -1.28
C ALA A 135 -23.12 -4.14 -0.88
N PRO A 136 -22.47 -3.44 0.04
CA PRO A 136 -22.75 -2.03 0.30
C PRO A 136 -22.49 -1.22 -0.95
N LYS A 137 -23.25 -0.13 -1.16
CA LYS A 137 -23.21 0.70 -2.37
C LYS A 137 -23.06 2.17 -2.04
N GLY A 138 -22.49 2.92 -2.99
CA GLY A 138 -22.43 4.37 -2.92
C GLY A 138 -21.60 4.92 -1.76
N PHE A 139 -20.60 4.19 -1.31
CA PHE A 139 -19.70 4.60 -0.24
C PHE A 139 -18.36 5.11 -0.77
N HIS A 140 -17.63 5.81 0.09
CA HIS A 140 -16.24 6.17 -0.14
C HIS A 140 -15.42 5.90 1.12
N ILE A 141 -14.55 4.89 1.07
CA ILE A 141 -13.58 4.60 2.14
C ILE A 141 -12.32 5.41 1.89
N VAL A 142 -11.89 6.16 2.90
CA VAL A 142 -10.62 6.90 2.88
C VAL A 142 -9.70 6.34 3.96
N ILE A 143 -8.45 6.04 3.59
CA ILE A 143 -7.37 5.69 4.49
C ILE A 143 -6.29 6.75 4.31
N ASP A 144 -6.08 7.59 5.31
CA ASP A 144 -5.30 8.81 5.18
C ASP A 144 -4.36 9.03 6.36
N GLY A 145 -3.09 9.31 6.08
CA GLY A 145 -2.11 9.77 7.07
C GLY A 145 -1.67 8.72 8.09
N ILE A 146 -1.55 7.46 7.66
CA ILE A 146 -1.17 6.32 8.50
C ILE A 146 0.15 5.71 8.03
N ILE A 147 1.01 5.36 8.96
CA ILE A 147 2.25 4.63 8.71
C ILE A 147 1.98 3.15 8.97
N PHE A 148 2.21 2.31 7.96
CA PHE A 148 2.17 0.86 8.04
C PHE A 148 3.60 0.32 8.06
N ASP A 149 4.04 -0.23 9.18
CA ASP A 149 5.38 -0.80 9.34
C ASP A 149 5.29 -2.24 9.83
N ASP A 150 5.68 -3.18 8.98
CA ASP A 150 5.72 -4.61 9.34
C ASP A 150 7.00 -4.96 10.14
N GLY A 151 7.88 -4.00 10.35
CA GLY A 151 9.08 -4.12 11.15
C GLY A 151 10.01 -5.22 10.63
N PHE A 152 10.48 -6.07 11.53
CA PHE A 152 11.38 -7.17 11.17
C PHE A 152 10.71 -8.31 10.39
N ALA A 153 9.39 -8.32 10.23
CA ALA A 153 8.70 -9.34 9.44
C ALA A 153 9.12 -9.35 7.96
N SER A 154 9.63 -8.23 7.44
CA SER A 154 10.16 -8.15 6.07
C SER A 154 11.56 -8.79 5.93
N SER A 155 12.26 -8.99 7.02
CA SER A 155 13.61 -9.55 7.01
C SER A 155 13.58 -11.01 6.58
N TYR A 156 14.44 -11.37 5.62
CA TYR A 156 14.45 -12.68 5.01
C TYR A 156 15.83 -13.08 4.54
N HIS A 157 16.21 -14.32 4.84
CA HIS A 157 17.43 -14.93 4.33
C HIS A 157 17.25 -16.43 4.12
N ALA A 158 17.37 -16.90 2.88
CA ALA A 158 17.06 -18.27 2.51
C ALA A 158 17.97 -19.32 3.14
N THR A 159 19.24 -19.00 3.40
CA THR A 159 20.27 -19.96 3.82
C THR A 159 20.87 -19.69 5.19
N LYS A 160 20.94 -18.42 5.62
CA LYS A 160 21.54 -18.04 6.90
C LYS A 160 20.60 -18.13 8.10
N GLY A 161 19.33 -18.39 7.82
CA GLY A 161 18.34 -18.50 8.86
C GLY A 161 17.86 -17.14 9.39
N LYS A 162 17.30 -17.16 10.57
CA LYS A 162 16.70 -16.03 11.23
C LYS A 162 17.72 -14.93 11.55
N PRO A 163 17.44 -13.66 11.18
CA PRO A 163 18.28 -12.53 11.57
C PRO A 163 18.30 -12.30 13.09
N VAL A 164 19.39 -11.76 13.59
CA VAL A 164 19.50 -11.36 15.00
C VAL A 164 18.45 -10.30 15.34
N GLY A 165 17.74 -10.47 16.45
CA GLY A 165 16.71 -9.54 16.91
C GLY A 165 15.34 -9.70 16.24
N VAL A 166 15.17 -10.64 15.32
CA VAL A 166 13.87 -10.95 14.72
C VAL A 166 13.19 -12.09 15.46
N ASP A 167 11.94 -11.92 15.82
CA ASP A 167 11.13 -12.99 16.39
C ASP A 167 10.92 -14.14 15.37
N THR A 168 11.05 -15.39 15.83
CA THR A 168 10.92 -16.57 14.98
C THR A 168 9.58 -16.71 14.30
N GLY A 169 8.54 -16.12 14.86
CA GLY A 169 7.20 -16.14 14.28
C GLY A 169 6.99 -15.22 13.09
N MET A 170 7.93 -14.33 12.80
CA MET A 170 7.72 -13.20 11.90
C MET A 170 8.61 -13.21 10.64
N TRP A 171 9.35 -14.27 10.36
CA TRP A 171 10.20 -14.33 9.20
C TRP A 171 10.03 -15.65 8.42
N LEU A 172 10.36 -15.62 7.14
CA LEU A 172 10.30 -16.78 6.25
C LEU A 172 11.64 -17.49 6.20
N GLU A 173 11.64 -18.80 6.37
CA GLU A 173 12.82 -19.64 6.34
C GLU A 173 12.88 -20.45 5.04
N GLY A 174 14.08 -20.50 4.45
CA GLY A 174 14.37 -21.34 3.30
C GLY A 174 13.80 -20.87 1.96
N PRO A 175 14.11 -21.59 0.86
CA PRO A 175 13.65 -21.22 -0.49
C PRO A 175 12.17 -21.55 -0.72
N ALA A 176 11.59 -22.48 0.04
CA ALA A 176 10.23 -22.96 -0.18
C ALA A 176 9.24 -22.21 0.68
N MET A 177 8.70 -21.13 0.15
CA MET A 177 7.67 -20.32 0.82
C MET A 177 6.51 -21.13 1.40
N ASN A 178 6.06 -22.17 0.71
CA ASN A 178 4.92 -22.96 1.17
C ASN A 178 5.24 -23.70 2.48
N LYS A 179 6.43 -24.26 2.59
CA LYS A 179 6.87 -24.92 3.84
C LYS A 179 7.14 -23.91 4.95
N ALA A 180 7.68 -22.75 4.61
CA ALA A 180 7.92 -21.69 5.57
C ALA A 180 6.62 -21.02 6.02
N ALA A 181 5.65 -20.84 5.12
CA ALA A 181 4.35 -20.26 5.44
C ALA A 181 3.54 -21.09 6.43
N ASP A 182 3.67 -22.41 6.40
CA ASP A 182 3.06 -23.28 7.40
C ASP A 182 3.67 -23.09 8.79
N LYS A 183 4.95 -22.78 8.85
CA LYS A 183 5.72 -22.57 10.08
C LYS A 183 5.61 -21.12 10.60
N PHE A 184 5.57 -20.15 9.68
CA PHE A 184 5.62 -18.70 9.95
C PHE A 184 4.59 -17.93 9.12
N PRO A 185 3.30 -18.19 9.24
CA PRO A 185 2.27 -17.60 8.38
C PRO A 185 2.16 -16.08 8.49
N SER A 186 2.57 -15.49 9.60
CA SER A 186 2.55 -14.05 9.80
C SER A 186 3.66 -13.32 9.04
N ALA A 187 4.73 -14.00 8.67
CA ALA A 187 5.82 -13.43 7.88
C ALA A 187 5.45 -13.18 6.39
N ASN A 188 4.28 -13.60 5.96
CA ASN A 188 3.77 -13.41 4.60
C ASN A 188 2.50 -12.54 4.64
N ARG A 189 2.63 -11.32 5.13
CA ARG A 189 1.52 -10.43 5.43
C ARG A 189 1.52 -9.16 4.58
N TYR A 190 0.35 -8.75 4.12
CA TYR A 190 0.12 -7.49 3.43
C TYR A 190 0.03 -6.32 4.43
N SER A 191 0.37 -5.10 4.00
CA SER A 191 0.01 -3.93 4.81
C SER A 191 -1.49 -3.65 4.73
N ILE A 192 -2.06 -3.55 3.52
CA ILE A 192 -3.52 -3.50 3.30
C ILE A 192 -3.93 -4.63 2.35
N TYR A 193 -4.95 -5.36 2.74
CA TYR A 193 -5.52 -6.45 1.95
C TYR A 193 -7.04 -6.31 1.82
N SER A 194 -7.49 -6.19 0.59
CA SER A 194 -8.89 -6.37 0.24
C SER A 194 -9.07 -7.74 -0.38
N ALA A 195 -9.91 -8.56 0.23
CA ALA A 195 -10.06 -9.96 -0.15
C ALA A 195 -10.77 -10.13 -1.50
N ALA A 196 -10.31 -11.07 -2.32
CA ALA A 196 -10.91 -11.36 -3.62
C ALA A 196 -12.39 -11.79 -3.55
N GLY A 197 -12.85 -12.30 -2.40
CA GLY A 197 -14.25 -12.62 -2.11
C GLY A 197 -14.99 -11.51 -1.36
N SER A 198 -14.45 -10.30 -1.28
CA SER A 198 -15.10 -9.14 -0.69
C SER A 198 -15.80 -8.32 -1.76
N PHE A 199 -17.05 -7.95 -1.52
CA PHE A 199 -17.88 -7.23 -2.49
C PHE A 199 -18.34 -5.90 -1.90
N GLY A 200 -18.12 -4.83 -2.64
CA GLY A 200 -18.57 -3.47 -2.35
C GLY A 200 -18.65 -2.67 -3.65
N GLU A 201 -19.69 -1.86 -3.81
CA GLU A 201 -19.88 -0.97 -4.95
C GLU A 201 -19.68 0.48 -4.48
N GLY A 202 -18.43 0.93 -4.45
CA GLY A 202 -18.04 2.25 -3.96
C GLY A 202 -16.55 2.49 -4.14
N ASP A 203 -16.07 3.62 -3.68
CA ASP A 203 -14.72 4.11 -3.93
C ASP A 203 -13.79 3.84 -2.73
N LEU A 204 -12.49 3.71 -3.03
CA LEU A 204 -11.42 3.58 -2.05
C LEU A 204 -10.33 4.59 -2.34
N SER A 205 -9.98 5.42 -1.36
CA SER A 205 -8.82 6.31 -1.44
C SER A 205 -7.80 5.94 -0.37
N ILE A 206 -6.55 5.74 -0.78
CA ILE A 206 -5.41 5.52 0.11
C ILE A 206 -4.42 6.66 -0.15
N ARG A 207 -4.25 7.54 0.82
CA ARG A 207 -3.46 8.74 0.60
C ARG A 207 -2.67 9.20 1.82
N ASN A 208 -1.58 9.91 1.56
CA ASN A 208 -0.71 10.48 2.60
C ASN A 208 -0.18 9.42 3.58
N CYS A 209 -0.09 8.17 3.14
CA CYS A 209 0.33 7.03 3.93
C CYS A 209 1.78 6.65 3.63
N THR A 210 2.39 5.96 4.58
CA THR A 210 3.73 5.39 4.43
C THR A 210 3.65 3.88 4.64
N PHE A 211 4.18 3.12 3.69
CA PHE A 211 4.21 1.65 3.71
C PHE A 211 5.66 1.19 3.73
N VAL A 212 6.10 0.66 4.87
CA VAL A 212 7.48 0.22 5.02
C VAL A 212 7.58 -1.21 5.55
N ASN A 213 8.64 -1.88 5.15
CA ASN A 213 8.99 -3.20 5.68
C ASN A 213 7.88 -4.26 5.48
N GLY A 214 7.07 -4.13 4.43
CA GLY A 214 6.04 -5.12 4.12
C GLY A 214 6.65 -6.49 3.85
N SER A 215 6.16 -7.53 4.54
CA SER A 215 6.64 -8.91 4.36
C SER A 215 6.03 -9.62 3.15
N ASN A 216 5.04 -8.99 2.54
CA ASN A 216 4.39 -9.37 1.28
C ASN A 216 4.05 -8.08 0.52
N TYR A 217 2.98 -8.04 -0.28
CA TYR A 217 2.57 -6.80 -0.93
C TYR A 217 2.24 -5.72 0.11
N ALA A 218 2.64 -4.48 -0.15
CA ALA A 218 2.12 -3.39 0.68
C ALA A 218 0.61 -3.24 0.46
N LEU A 219 0.19 -3.09 -0.78
CA LEU A 219 -1.24 -3.08 -1.14
C LEU A 219 -1.58 -4.29 -2.00
N ASN A 220 -2.55 -5.08 -1.57
CA ASN A 220 -3.18 -6.13 -2.39
C ASN A 220 -4.69 -5.89 -2.42
N LEU A 221 -5.11 -5.13 -3.41
CA LEU A 221 -6.46 -4.64 -3.53
C LEU A 221 -7.23 -5.43 -4.59
N ASN A 222 -8.15 -6.28 -4.13
CA ASN A 222 -9.14 -6.93 -4.97
C ASN A 222 -10.47 -6.20 -4.78
N TRP A 223 -10.82 -5.33 -5.71
CA TRP A 223 -11.99 -4.47 -5.59
C TRP A 223 -13.11 -4.92 -6.53
N TYR A 224 -14.36 -4.77 -6.12
CA TYR A 224 -15.46 -5.29 -6.93
C TYR A 224 -15.93 -4.27 -7.97
N LYS A 225 -16.35 -3.09 -7.53
CA LYS A 225 -16.78 -1.98 -8.40
C LYS A 225 -16.50 -0.64 -7.74
N GLY A 226 -16.25 0.37 -8.55
CA GLY A 226 -15.95 1.74 -8.14
C GLY A 226 -14.55 2.16 -8.56
N LYS A 227 -14.07 3.24 -7.98
CA LYS A 227 -12.76 3.81 -8.26
C LYS A 227 -11.80 3.55 -7.11
N ILE A 228 -10.53 3.32 -7.44
CA ILE A 228 -9.45 3.27 -6.45
C ILE A 228 -8.51 4.43 -6.71
N ALA A 229 -8.20 5.23 -5.68
CA ALA A 229 -7.20 6.29 -5.73
C ALA A 229 -6.07 5.99 -4.74
N ILE A 230 -4.83 5.87 -5.23
CA ILE A 230 -3.62 5.66 -4.45
C ILE A 230 -2.74 6.88 -4.69
N ILE A 231 -2.83 7.88 -3.80
CA ILE A 231 -2.29 9.21 -4.06
C ILE A 231 -1.42 9.69 -2.92
N ASN A 232 -0.27 10.24 -3.26
CA ASN A 232 0.61 10.89 -2.29
C ASN A 232 1.07 9.97 -1.16
N ASN A 233 1.55 8.77 -1.51
CA ASN A 233 2.05 7.80 -0.54
C ASN A 233 3.55 7.52 -0.76
N VAL A 234 4.19 7.04 0.30
CA VAL A 234 5.56 6.51 0.24
C VAL A 234 5.52 5.00 0.46
N PHE A 235 6.15 4.27 -0.46
CA PHE A 235 6.37 2.82 -0.38
C PHE A 235 7.87 2.56 -0.35
N CYS A 236 8.36 1.92 0.71
CA CYS A 236 9.79 1.69 0.87
C CYS A 236 10.06 0.33 1.53
N ASN A 237 10.95 -0.47 0.95
CA ASN A 237 11.32 -1.77 1.51
C ASN A 237 10.14 -2.75 1.66
N ASN A 238 9.30 -2.85 0.65
CA ASN A 238 8.22 -3.84 0.63
C ASN A 238 8.63 -5.05 -0.22
N ARG A 239 8.09 -6.23 0.08
CA ARG A 239 8.38 -7.44 -0.68
C ARG A 239 7.34 -7.70 -1.75
N MET A 240 7.74 -8.41 -2.77
CA MET A 240 6.95 -8.90 -3.89
C MET A 240 6.34 -7.79 -4.76
N LEU A 241 5.45 -6.99 -4.20
CA LEU A 241 4.77 -5.88 -4.87
C LEU A 241 4.53 -4.75 -3.87
N SER A 242 4.80 -3.51 -4.27
CA SER A 242 4.32 -2.37 -3.49
C SER A 242 2.83 -2.15 -3.74
N ILE A 243 2.37 -2.18 -4.98
CA ILE A 243 0.96 -1.96 -5.33
C ILE A 243 0.47 -3.05 -6.29
N ASN A 244 -0.58 -3.76 -5.90
CA ASN A 244 -1.33 -4.69 -6.74
C ASN A 244 -2.81 -4.34 -6.72
N VAL A 245 -3.38 -4.03 -7.89
CA VAL A 245 -4.81 -3.78 -8.07
C VAL A 245 -5.40 -4.82 -8.98
N ALA A 246 -6.48 -5.46 -8.55
CA ALA A 246 -7.18 -6.49 -9.29
C ALA A 246 -8.70 -6.40 -9.08
N CYS A 247 -9.46 -6.88 -10.04
CA CYS A 247 -10.90 -7.07 -9.90
C CYS A 247 -11.21 -8.25 -8.98
N SER A 248 -12.15 -8.08 -8.08
CA SER A 248 -12.61 -9.13 -7.18
C SER A 248 -13.19 -10.31 -7.97
N ASN A 249 -12.55 -11.49 -7.84
CA ASN A 249 -12.93 -12.73 -8.56
C ASN A 249 -13.03 -12.57 -10.09
N GLY A 250 -12.29 -11.62 -10.70
CA GLY A 250 -12.38 -11.34 -12.14
C GLY A 250 -13.73 -10.77 -12.60
N ARG A 251 -14.57 -10.33 -11.67
CA ARG A 251 -15.92 -9.79 -11.94
C ARG A 251 -15.92 -8.27 -11.81
N GLY A 252 -16.55 -7.60 -12.75
CA GLY A 252 -16.63 -6.16 -12.80
C GLY A 252 -15.49 -5.52 -13.58
N LYS A 253 -15.41 -4.21 -13.50
CA LYS A 253 -14.34 -3.37 -14.07
C LYS A 253 -14.01 -2.27 -13.08
N ILE A 254 -12.72 -1.97 -12.92
CA ILE A 254 -12.22 -1.01 -11.95
C ILE A 254 -11.45 0.06 -12.71
N ASP A 255 -11.75 1.31 -12.42
CA ASP A 255 -10.89 2.44 -12.77
C ASP A 255 -10.03 2.80 -11.56
N TRP A 256 -8.72 2.95 -11.75
CA TRP A 256 -7.85 3.31 -10.65
C TRP A 256 -6.75 4.27 -11.05
N GLU A 257 -6.38 5.08 -10.09
CA GLU A 257 -5.36 6.11 -10.21
C GLU A 257 -4.23 5.83 -9.22
N CYS A 258 -3.00 5.99 -9.70
CA CYS A 258 -1.79 5.94 -8.90
C CYS A 258 -0.97 7.20 -9.20
N ALA A 259 -1.01 8.17 -8.30
CA ALA A 259 -0.43 9.48 -8.56
C ALA A 259 0.38 10.02 -7.38
N PHE A 260 1.45 10.71 -7.68
CA PHE A 260 2.29 11.35 -6.65
C PHE A 260 2.79 10.38 -5.57
N ASN A 261 3.08 9.12 -5.93
CA ASN A 261 3.67 8.18 -5.00
C ASN A 261 5.18 8.05 -5.21
N THR A 262 5.92 7.87 -4.12
CA THR A 262 7.35 7.50 -4.16
C THR A 262 7.47 6.03 -3.81
N ILE A 263 7.96 5.20 -4.75
CA ILE A 263 8.02 3.74 -4.63
C ILE A 263 9.44 3.27 -4.82
N LEU A 264 10.10 2.92 -3.72
CA LEU A 264 11.50 2.50 -3.69
C LEU A 264 11.67 1.15 -3.00
N PHE A 265 12.69 0.41 -3.44
CA PHE A 265 13.14 -0.80 -2.77
C PHE A 265 12.05 -1.87 -2.63
N THR A 266 11.36 -2.18 -3.72
CA THR A 266 10.48 -3.35 -3.75
C THR A 266 11.31 -4.58 -4.03
N TRP A 267 11.28 -5.57 -3.11
CA TRP A 267 12.11 -6.77 -3.12
C TRP A 267 11.39 -7.96 -3.71
N SER A 268 12.15 -8.92 -4.20
CA SER A 268 11.58 -10.21 -4.54
C SER A 268 11.21 -11.02 -3.29
N ARG A 269 10.44 -12.06 -3.48
CA ARG A 269 9.99 -12.96 -2.41
C ARG A 269 11.09 -13.89 -1.93
N LEU A 270 11.87 -14.42 -2.87
CA LEU A 270 12.92 -15.40 -2.66
C LEU A 270 14.28 -14.80 -2.97
N ASN A 271 15.34 -15.55 -2.65
CA ASN A 271 16.69 -15.27 -3.11
C ASN A 271 16.82 -15.35 -4.64
N ASP A 272 15.93 -16.05 -5.29
CA ASP A 272 15.80 -15.99 -6.74
C ASP A 272 15.13 -14.66 -7.11
N LEU A 273 15.91 -13.79 -7.72
CA LEU A 273 15.48 -12.47 -8.16
C LEU A 273 14.48 -12.51 -9.32
N ALA A 274 14.25 -13.69 -9.91
CA ALA A 274 13.23 -13.87 -10.93
C ALA A 274 11.81 -13.93 -10.35
N ASP A 275 11.65 -14.05 -9.03
CA ASP A 275 10.35 -14.22 -8.37
C ASP A 275 9.84 -12.90 -7.78
N MET A 276 9.22 -12.09 -8.60
CA MET A 276 8.56 -10.85 -8.20
C MET A 276 9.55 -9.74 -7.75
N GLY A 277 9.06 -8.63 -7.29
CA GLY A 277 9.87 -7.45 -6.96
C GLY A 277 9.49 -6.25 -7.82
N PHE A 278 8.20 -6.17 -8.18
CA PHE A 278 7.62 -5.11 -9.01
C PHE A 278 7.09 -3.98 -8.13
N ALA A 279 7.30 -2.74 -8.56
CA ALA A 279 6.73 -1.61 -7.82
C ALA A 279 5.20 -1.59 -7.93
N ILE A 280 4.68 -1.67 -9.14
CA ILE A 280 3.24 -1.60 -9.44
C ILE A 280 2.86 -2.74 -10.37
N ARG A 281 1.69 -3.35 -10.14
CA ARG A 281 1.07 -4.31 -11.06
C ARG A 281 -0.37 -3.93 -11.33
N ASN A 282 -0.71 -3.90 -12.62
CA ASN A 282 -2.07 -3.79 -13.13
C ASN A 282 -2.56 -5.15 -13.61
N ASN A 283 -3.78 -5.52 -13.26
CA ASN A 283 -4.39 -6.78 -13.65
C ASN A 283 -5.49 -6.59 -14.71
N GLU A 284 -6.01 -7.71 -15.21
CA GLU A 284 -7.14 -7.72 -16.13
C GLU A 284 -8.39 -7.05 -15.53
N ASN A 285 -9.18 -6.39 -16.36
CA ASN A 285 -10.37 -5.63 -16.00
C ASN A 285 -10.11 -4.42 -15.09
N CYS A 286 -8.88 -3.93 -15.06
CA CYS A 286 -8.49 -2.74 -14.31
C CYS A 286 -7.94 -1.68 -15.29
N ASN A 287 -8.63 -0.55 -15.40
CA ASN A 287 -8.12 0.60 -16.13
C ASN A 287 -7.24 1.44 -15.20
N ALA A 288 -6.00 1.63 -15.58
CA ALA A 288 -4.99 2.27 -14.76
C ALA A 288 -4.63 3.65 -15.30
N ASN A 289 -4.59 4.66 -14.43
CA ASN A 289 -3.99 5.96 -14.69
C ASN A 289 -2.82 6.16 -13.73
N ILE A 290 -1.60 6.03 -14.23
CA ILE A 290 -0.35 6.01 -13.44
C ILE A 290 0.46 7.25 -13.80
N HIS A 291 0.52 8.25 -12.92
CA HIS A 291 1.18 9.50 -13.28
C HIS A 291 1.85 10.22 -12.10
N ASN A 292 2.83 11.04 -12.42
CA ASN A 292 3.57 11.88 -11.46
C ASN A 292 4.22 11.10 -10.31
N ASN A 293 4.50 9.81 -10.50
CA ASN A 293 5.16 8.99 -9.49
C ASN A 293 6.68 9.03 -9.64
N ILE A 294 7.39 8.69 -8.55
CA ILE A 294 8.80 8.30 -8.57
C ILE A 294 8.88 6.80 -8.34
N ILE A 295 9.42 6.06 -9.28
CA ILE A 295 9.46 4.59 -9.30
C ILE A 295 10.91 4.14 -9.53
N GLY A 296 11.61 3.74 -8.47
CA GLY A 296 13.02 3.42 -8.62
C GLY A 296 13.57 2.42 -7.60
N LEU A 297 14.78 1.93 -7.87
CA LEU A 297 15.50 1.01 -6.98
C LEU A 297 14.69 -0.26 -6.66
N ASN A 298 13.82 -0.70 -7.57
CA ASN A 298 13.06 -1.93 -7.41
C ASN A 298 13.84 -3.11 -7.99
N VAL A 299 13.70 -4.28 -7.37
CA VAL A 299 14.52 -5.47 -7.69
C VAL A 299 14.20 -6.05 -9.07
N MET A 300 12.98 -5.88 -9.54
CA MET A 300 12.58 -6.30 -10.88
C MET A 300 12.17 -5.07 -11.70
N THR A 301 10.91 -4.89 -11.92
CA THR A 301 10.35 -3.91 -12.86
C THR A 301 9.59 -2.82 -12.12
N GLY A 302 9.65 -1.59 -12.64
CA GLY A 302 8.86 -0.48 -12.13
C GLY A 302 7.36 -0.72 -12.28
N PHE A 303 6.88 -0.95 -13.49
CA PHE A 303 5.46 -1.20 -13.77
C PHE A 303 5.25 -2.50 -14.55
N ASP A 304 4.49 -3.42 -13.97
CA ASP A 304 4.12 -4.70 -14.55
C ASP A 304 2.69 -4.67 -15.10
N ASN A 305 2.54 -4.68 -16.41
CA ASN A 305 1.26 -4.72 -17.14
C ASN A 305 1.02 -6.06 -17.85
N THR A 306 1.70 -7.13 -17.41
CA THR A 306 1.63 -8.44 -18.09
C THR A 306 0.43 -9.29 -17.68
N LYS A 307 -0.26 -8.97 -16.58
CA LYS A 307 -1.32 -9.84 -16.05
C LYS A 307 -2.65 -9.70 -16.77
N GLY A 308 -3.12 -10.82 -17.29
CA GLY A 308 -4.41 -10.92 -17.99
C GLY A 308 -4.35 -10.46 -19.46
N ASN A 309 -5.51 -10.42 -20.10
CA ASN A 309 -5.65 -10.04 -21.48
C ASN A 309 -5.49 -8.51 -21.64
N PRO A 310 -4.52 -8.01 -22.44
CA PRO A 310 -4.33 -6.59 -22.65
C PRO A 310 -5.55 -5.88 -23.24
N LYS A 311 -6.37 -6.57 -24.06
CA LYS A 311 -7.61 -6.00 -24.63
C LYS A 311 -8.73 -5.77 -23.62
N LYS A 312 -8.60 -6.26 -22.40
CA LYS A 312 -9.61 -6.09 -21.34
C LYS A 312 -9.23 -5.04 -20.29
N LYS A 313 -8.20 -4.25 -20.54
CA LYS A 313 -7.74 -3.18 -19.65
C LYS A 313 -7.20 -2.03 -20.48
N THR A 314 -7.18 -0.84 -19.89
CA THR A 314 -6.49 0.32 -20.45
C THR A 314 -5.48 0.83 -19.44
N THR A 315 -4.38 1.36 -19.93
CA THR A 315 -3.32 1.91 -19.09
C THR A 315 -2.86 3.24 -19.66
N ARG A 316 -2.89 4.27 -18.82
CA ARG A 316 -2.19 5.53 -19.04
C ARG A 316 -1.00 5.55 -18.10
N LEU A 317 0.19 5.72 -18.65
CA LEU A 317 1.45 5.77 -17.92
C LEU A 317 2.17 7.06 -18.28
N ASP A 318 1.86 8.15 -17.60
CA ASP A 318 2.25 9.49 -18.02
C ASP A 318 3.04 10.23 -16.94
N ASN A 319 4.05 11.00 -17.35
CA ASN A 319 4.76 11.91 -16.46
C ASN A 319 5.33 11.25 -15.19
N ASN A 320 5.87 10.04 -15.26
CA ASN A 320 6.54 9.40 -14.14
C ASN A 320 8.06 9.56 -14.23
N ILE A 321 8.74 9.54 -13.10
CA ILE A 321 10.20 9.40 -13.01
C ILE A 321 10.52 7.94 -12.72
N PHE A 322 11.34 7.34 -13.60
CA PHE A 322 11.89 6.00 -13.39
C PHE A 322 13.40 6.09 -13.12
N PHE A 323 13.93 5.20 -12.28
CA PHE A 323 15.38 5.11 -12.11
C PHE A 323 15.82 3.80 -11.45
N LEU A 324 16.88 3.23 -11.97
CA LEU A 324 17.58 2.08 -11.38
C LEU A 324 16.65 0.92 -10.96
N ASN A 325 15.54 0.72 -11.66
CA ASN A 325 14.82 -0.54 -11.59
C ASN A 325 15.68 -1.61 -12.29
N ARG A 326 15.89 -2.77 -11.66
CA ARG A 326 16.97 -3.66 -12.11
C ARG A 326 16.71 -4.34 -13.43
N GLU A 327 15.49 -4.81 -13.66
CA GLU A 327 15.18 -5.52 -14.89
C GLU A 327 14.68 -4.58 -15.99
N SER A 328 13.66 -3.78 -15.68
CA SER A 328 13.05 -2.83 -16.62
C SER A 328 12.25 -1.77 -15.89
N ASP A 329 11.86 -0.71 -16.57
CA ASP A 329 10.95 0.28 -16.03
C ASP A 329 9.49 -0.10 -16.31
N LEU A 330 9.24 -0.75 -17.44
CA LEU A 330 7.94 -1.30 -17.84
C LEU A 330 8.12 -2.72 -18.38
N GLN A 331 7.17 -3.60 -18.07
CA GLN A 331 6.96 -4.84 -18.82
C GLN A 331 5.51 -5.00 -19.26
N MET A 332 5.30 -5.44 -20.49
CA MET A 332 4.00 -5.63 -21.12
C MET A 332 3.90 -6.94 -21.87
N THR A 333 2.69 -7.48 -22.02
CA THR A 333 2.43 -8.59 -22.92
C THR A 333 2.21 -8.06 -24.34
N VAL A 334 3.08 -8.45 -25.24
CA VAL A 334 2.93 -8.33 -26.70
C VAL A 334 2.86 -9.75 -27.22
N SER A 335 1.61 -10.25 -27.39
CA SER A 335 1.36 -11.67 -27.65
C SER A 335 2.17 -12.22 -28.83
N PRO A 336 2.88 -13.37 -28.69
CA PRO A 336 2.89 -14.26 -27.52
C PRO A 336 3.96 -13.94 -26.47
N SER A 337 4.69 -12.86 -26.61
CA SER A 337 5.88 -12.52 -25.80
C SER A 337 5.60 -11.49 -24.72
N VAL A 338 6.52 -11.35 -23.80
CA VAL A 338 6.59 -10.23 -22.84
C VAL A 338 7.77 -9.35 -23.24
N VAL A 339 7.50 -8.09 -23.49
CA VAL A 339 8.53 -7.07 -23.71
C VAL A 339 8.87 -6.37 -22.40
N LYS A 340 10.14 -6.03 -22.22
CA LYS A 340 10.71 -5.35 -21.07
C LYS A 340 11.51 -4.15 -21.56
N VAL A 341 11.11 -2.97 -21.15
CA VAL A 341 11.63 -1.72 -21.70
C VAL A 341 12.12 -0.79 -20.60
N ARG A 342 13.15 -0.04 -20.92
CA ARG A 342 13.57 1.13 -20.15
C ARG A 342 12.79 2.34 -20.61
N VAL A 343 12.73 3.38 -19.77
CA VAL A 343 11.96 4.60 -20.04
C VAL A 343 12.37 5.29 -21.34
N ASP A 344 13.62 5.19 -21.74
CA ASP A 344 14.15 5.71 -23.01
C ASP A 344 13.64 5.01 -24.26
N GLY A 345 13.03 3.85 -24.13
CA GLY A 345 12.37 3.11 -25.21
C GLY A 345 10.85 3.09 -25.12
N PHE A 346 10.24 3.98 -24.35
CA PHE A 346 8.78 4.00 -24.19
C PHE A 346 8.05 4.51 -25.44
N GLU A 347 8.67 5.35 -26.23
CA GLU A 347 8.11 5.85 -27.50
C GLU A 347 7.82 4.73 -28.50
N ASP A 348 8.53 3.62 -28.43
CA ASP A 348 8.31 2.46 -29.32
C ASP A 348 7.04 1.65 -28.95
N LEU A 349 6.33 2.04 -27.89
CA LEU A 349 5.22 1.26 -27.33
C LEU A 349 3.84 1.92 -27.52
N GLU A 350 3.75 3.11 -28.13
CA GLU A 350 2.53 3.95 -28.16
C GLU A 350 1.29 3.24 -28.74
N ASP A 351 1.47 2.30 -29.68
CA ASP A 351 0.37 1.62 -30.38
C ASP A 351 0.02 0.23 -29.81
N LEU A 352 0.49 -0.12 -28.61
CA LEU A 352 0.27 -1.46 -28.07
C LEU A 352 -1.10 -1.64 -27.42
N ASP A 353 -1.71 -2.80 -27.65
CA ASP A 353 -2.96 -3.20 -26.99
C ASP A 353 -2.87 -3.02 -25.45
N GLY A 354 -3.85 -2.35 -24.88
CA GLY A 354 -3.93 -2.11 -23.44
C GLY A 354 -3.11 -0.91 -22.94
N LEU A 355 -2.46 -0.17 -23.85
CA LEU A 355 -1.78 1.09 -23.55
C LEU A 355 -2.54 2.22 -24.25
N GLU A 356 -3.04 3.18 -23.49
CA GLU A 356 -3.78 4.33 -24.00
C GLU A 356 -2.87 5.56 -24.12
N SER A 357 -1.90 5.69 -23.23
CA SER A 357 -0.91 6.76 -23.23
C SER A 357 0.35 6.34 -22.47
N ILE A 358 1.50 6.86 -22.89
CA ILE A 358 2.81 6.61 -22.27
C ILE A 358 3.72 7.86 -22.31
N ALA A 359 3.16 9.04 -22.31
CA ALA A 359 3.84 10.29 -22.56
C ALA A 359 4.56 10.87 -21.32
N GLY A 360 5.61 11.65 -21.56
CA GLY A 360 6.27 12.48 -20.53
C GLY A 360 6.98 11.73 -19.41
N ASN A 361 7.17 10.42 -19.53
CA ASN A 361 7.98 9.65 -18.57
C ASN A 361 9.47 9.94 -18.77
N ILE A 362 10.21 10.05 -17.69
CA ILE A 362 11.62 10.41 -17.74
C ILE A 362 12.49 9.51 -16.87
N ASP A 363 13.74 9.30 -17.29
CA ASP A 363 14.80 8.74 -16.44
C ASP A 363 15.34 9.81 -15.49
N LEU A 364 15.59 9.46 -14.25
CA LEU A 364 16.16 10.37 -13.28
C LEU A 364 17.62 10.71 -13.66
N LYS A 365 17.85 11.93 -14.08
CA LYS A 365 19.19 12.41 -14.46
C LYS A 365 20.02 12.93 -13.28
N ASP A 366 19.36 13.55 -12.30
CA ASP A 366 20.03 14.10 -11.13
C ASP A 366 19.62 13.37 -9.83
N PRO A 367 20.42 12.42 -9.35
CA PRO A 367 20.14 11.72 -8.12
C PRO A 367 20.33 12.54 -6.84
N SER A 368 20.83 13.78 -6.94
CA SER A 368 21.07 14.65 -5.78
C SER A 368 19.78 15.01 -5.03
N ILE A 369 18.63 14.93 -5.70
CA ILE A 369 17.31 15.11 -5.10
C ILE A 369 17.05 14.19 -3.89
N PHE A 370 17.73 13.05 -3.83
CA PHE A 370 17.61 12.10 -2.72
C PHE A 370 18.64 12.30 -1.61
N LYS A 371 19.56 13.27 -1.75
CA LYS A 371 20.58 13.53 -0.72
C LYS A 371 19.94 13.84 0.63
N GLY A 372 20.31 13.07 1.65
CA GLY A 372 19.73 13.18 3.00
C GLY A 372 18.29 12.65 3.15
N ARG A 373 17.70 12.08 2.10
CA ARG A 373 16.33 11.54 2.08
C ARG A 373 16.26 10.02 2.05
N ILE A 374 17.27 9.37 1.50
CA ILE A 374 17.39 7.91 1.51
C ILE A 374 18.46 7.51 2.54
N ASN A 375 18.22 6.42 3.26
CA ASN A 375 19.20 5.85 4.17
C ASN A 375 20.42 5.36 3.39
N ALA A 376 21.58 5.98 3.62
CA ALA A 376 22.81 5.73 2.87
C ALA A 376 23.32 4.28 3.05
N ALA A 377 23.27 3.74 4.26
CA ALA A 377 23.72 2.38 4.52
C ALA A 377 22.82 1.34 3.83
N TYR A 378 21.52 1.56 3.86
CA TYR A 378 20.54 0.71 3.15
C TYR A 378 20.76 0.79 1.64
N LEU A 379 20.90 2.00 1.09
CA LEU A 379 21.19 2.21 -0.32
C LEU A 379 22.49 1.51 -0.75
N ASN A 380 23.56 1.62 0.04
CA ASN A 380 24.83 0.96 -0.25
C ASN A 380 24.66 -0.57 -0.30
N ALA A 381 23.94 -1.15 0.67
CA ALA A 381 23.64 -2.58 0.68
C ALA A 381 22.86 -2.99 -0.59
N PHE A 382 21.82 -2.22 -0.96
CA PHE A 382 21.03 -2.46 -2.17
C PHE A 382 21.88 -2.39 -3.45
N LEU A 383 22.69 -1.35 -3.61
CA LEU A 383 23.53 -1.14 -4.79
C LEU A 383 24.68 -2.14 -4.89
N SER A 384 25.08 -2.76 -3.78
CA SER A 384 26.16 -3.76 -3.71
C SER A 384 25.69 -5.19 -3.94
N MET A 385 24.40 -5.41 -4.14
CA MET A 385 23.85 -6.75 -4.38
C MET A 385 24.27 -7.31 -5.73
N LYS A 386 24.69 -8.60 -5.73
CA LYS A 386 24.95 -9.34 -6.97
C LYS A 386 23.62 -9.81 -7.57
N TYR A 387 23.44 -9.52 -8.83
CA TYR A 387 22.28 -9.93 -9.61
C TYR A 387 22.67 -10.77 -10.82
N THR A 388 21.70 -11.44 -11.42
CA THR A 388 21.87 -12.08 -12.70
C THR A 388 22.14 -11.03 -13.79
N GLU A 389 22.68 -11.44 -14.93
CA GLU A 389 22.91 -10.57 -16.08
C GLU A 389 21.62 -9.83 -16.51
N LYS A 390 20.48 -10.51 -16.40
CA LYS A 390 19.16 -9.95 -16.79
C LYS A 390 18.67 -8.83 -15.87
N THR A 391 19.16 -8.81 -14.64
CA THR A 391 18.70 -7.86 -13.61
C THR A 391 19.81 -6.90 -13.17
N ARG A 392 20.82 -6.72 -14.01
CA ARG A 392 21.96 -5.86 -13.71
C ARG A 392 21.58 -4.38 -13.81
N LEU A 393 21.96 -3.63 -12.78
CA LEU A 393 21.89 -2.17 -12.82
C LEU A 393 23.05 -1.60 -13.65
N ASP A 394 22.82 -0.44 -14.25
CA ASP A 394 23.87 0.36 -14.88
C ASP A 394 24.92 0.80 -13.87
N PRO A 395 26.20 0.38 -13.99
CA PRO A 395 27.25 0.74 -13.04
C PRO A 395 27.51 2.25 -12.96
N HIS A 396 27.38 2.98 -14.06
CA HIS A 396 27.60 4.42 -14.11
C HIS A 396 26.52 5.16 -13.31
N LYS A 397 25.25 4.81 -13.51
CA LYS A 397 24.13 5.37 -12.74
C LYS A 397 24.24 5.01 -11.25
N CYS A 398 24.65 3.80 -10.93
CA CYS A 398 24.90 3.39 -9.55
C CYS A 398 26.03 4.21 -8.89
N ASN A 399 27.12 4.43 -9.60
CA ASN A 399 28.24 5.23 -9.10
C ASN A 399 27.88 6.71 -8.97
N ALA A 400 27.07 7.26 -9.89
CA ALA A 400 26.55 8.61 -9.76
C ALA A 400 25.73 8.76 -8.46
N LEU A 401 24.86 7.81 -8.18
CA LEU A 401 24.09 7.81 -6.94
C LEU A 401 24.98 7.61 -5.70
N ARG A 402 25.97 6.69 -5.74
CA ARG A 402 26.95 6.52 -4.65
C ARG A 402 27.70 7.80 -4.35
N SER A 403 28.15 8.50 -5.38
CA SER A 403 28.87 9.76 -5.24
C SER A 403 28.07 10.81 -4.48
N VAL A 404 26.77 10.93 -4.77
CA VAL A 404 25.85 11.85 -4.06
C VAL A 404 25.81 11.57 -2.56
N PHE A 405 25.90 10.29 -2.19
CA PHE A 405 25.83 9.85 -0.79
C PHE A 405 27.22 9.67 -0.13
N GLY A 406 28.31 9.99 -0.83
CA GLY A 406 29.67 9.77 -0.32
C GLY A 406 30.00 8.29 -0.10
N LEU A 407 29.37 7.39 -0.83
CA LEU A 407 29.57 5.94 -0.74
C LEU A 407 30.74 5.50 -1.64
N PRO A 408 31.44 4.38 -1.29
CA PRO A 408 32.50 3.85 -2.12
C PRO A 408 32.01 3.53 -3.54
N LEU A 409 32.76 4.00 -4.54
CA LEU A 409 32.48 3.72 -5.95
C LEU A 409 32.89 2.29 -6.29
N GLN A 410 32.08 1.63 -7.10
CA GLN A 410 32.33 0.27 -7.59
C GLN A 410 32.14 0.23 -9.11
N GLY A 411 33.10 -0.32 -9.82
CA GLY A 411 33.05 -0.44 -11.29
C GLY A 411 31.98 -1.43 -11.76
N THR A 412 31.91 -2.60 -11.13
CA THR A 412 30.89 -3.64 -11.39
C THR A 412 30.35 -4.15 -10.06
N ILE A 413 29.07 -4.47 -10.04
CA ILE A 413 28.45 -5.09 -8.86
C ILE A 413 28.77 -6.57 -8.88
N THR A 414 29.77 -6.98 -8.11
CA THR A 414 30.24 -8.37 -8.05
C THR A 414 29.89 -9.07 -6.75
N THR A 415 29.46 -8.33 -5.74
CA THR A 415 29.18 -8.87 -4.42
C THR A 415 27.89 -9.67 -4.44
N LYS A 416 27.97 -10.94 -4.07
CA LYS A 416 26.77 -11.74 -3.78
C LYS A 416 26.13 -11.15 -2.54
N VAL A 417 25.08 -10.41 -2.71
CA VAL A 417 24.29 -9.92 -1.60
C VAL A 417 23.28 -10.97 -1.23
N ASP A 418 23.30 -11.31 0.01
CA ASP A 418 22.20 -12.02 0.61
C ASP A 418 20.97 -11.13 0.52
N MET A 419 19.87 -11.64 0.05
CA MET A 419 18.60 -10.93 -0.04
C MET A 419 17.97 -10.70 1.34
N TYR A 420 18.81 -10.39 2.26
CA TYR A 420 18.48 -9.99 3.59
C TYR A 420 18.22 -8.50 3.57
N ALA A 421 16.98 -8.12 3.39
CA ALA A 421 16.58 -6.74 3.53
C ALA A 421 16.54 -6.39 5.02
N ASN A 422 17.47 -5.59 5.47
CA ASN A 422 17.40 -4.97 6.77
C ASN A 422 16.11 -4.14 6.86
N ARG A 423 15.61 -3.96 8.07
CA ARG A 423 14.55 -3.03 8.33
C ARG A 423 14.94 -1.63 7.84
N TYR A 424 14.06 -1.01 7.05
CA TYR A 424 14.17 0.40 6.71
C TYR A 424 13.50 1.23 7.81
N PRO A 425 14.15 2.22 8.41
CA PRO A 425 13.52 3.06 9.42
C PRO A 425 12.35 3.84 8.81
N TRP A 426 11.16 3.72 9.40
CA TRP A 426 9.99 4.44 8.89
C TRP A 426 10.17 5.97 8.98
N GLU A 427 10.92 6.45 9.95
CA GLU A 427 11.30 7.84 10.12
C GLU A 427 12.07 8.38 8.91
N GLU A 428 12.90 7.54 8.33
CA GLU A 428 13.65 7.86 7.12
C GLU A 428 12.76 7.84 5.87
N ALA A 429 11.78 6.95 5.83
CA ALA A 429 10.82 6.92 4.73
C ALA A 429 9.98 8.20 4.65
N LEU A 430 9.67 8.83 5.79
CA LEU A 430 8.96 10.10 5.82
C LEU A 430 9.73 11.25 5.14
N LYS A 431 11.06 11.18 5.07
CA LYS A 431 11.88 12.18 4.38
C LYS A 431 11.70 12.20 2.86
N LEU A 432 11.04 11.18 2.32
CA LEU A 432 10.73 11.08 0.88
C LEU A 432 9.54 11.96 0.47
N PHE A 433 8.71 12.41 1.41
CA PHE A 433 7.70 13.43 1.11
C PHE A 433 8.35 14.76 0.71
N GLY A 434 7.89 15.34 -0.39
CA GLY A 434 8.43 16.60 -0.91
C GLY A 434 9.85 16.48 -1.49
N ALA A 435 10.29 15.28 -1.90
CA ALA A 435 11.61 15.10 -2.49
C ALA A 435 11.74 15.82 -3.83
N VAL A 436 10.72 15.76 -4.66
CA VAL A 436 10.69 16.40 -5.98
C VAL A 436 9.35 17.13 -6.15
N LYS A 437 9.41 18.39 -6.55
CA LYS A 437 8.19 19.14 -6.86
C LYS A 437 7.47 18.52 -8.07
N ASN A 438 6.18 18.30 -7.94
CA ASN A 438 5.28 17.72 -8.95
C ASN A 438 5.51 16.22 -9.26
N TYR A 439 6.43 15.55 -8.59
CA TYR A 439 6.66 14.10 -8.74
C TYR A 439 6.84 13.43 -7.38
N GLY A 440 6.38 12.19 -7.30
CA GLY A 440 6.44 11.44 -6.04
C GLY A 440 5.60 12.06 -4.93
N ALA A 441 5.77 11.55 -3.72
CA ALA A 441 5.03 12.03 -2.56
C ALA A 441 5.36 13.49 -2.24
N GLN A 442 4.33 14.32 -2.17
CA GLN A 442 4.41 15.76 -1.92
C GLN A 442 4.24 16.06 -0.42
N LEU A 443 4.77 17.20 0.04
CA LEU A 443 4.47 17.69 1.38
C LEU A 443 2.97 17.92 1.52
N LEU A 444 2.45 17.60 2.70
CA LEU A 444 1.04 17.84 3.04
C LEU A 444 0.83 19.34 3.25
N GLN A 445 -0.20 19.87 2.61
CA GLN A 445 -0.65 21.25 2.78
C GLN A 445 -1.64 21.36 3.92
#